data_103c25d3931a8dbb432cfe5343934b22
#
_entry.id   103c25d3931a8dbb432cfe5343934b22
#
_cell.length_a   1.000
_cell.length_b   1.000
_cell.length_c   1.000
_cell.angle_alpha   90.00
_cell.angle_beta   90.00
_cell.angle_gamma   90.00
#
_symmetry.space_group_name_H-M   'P 1'
#
loop_
_entity.id
_entity.type
_entity.pdbx_description
1 polymer ?
#
loop_
_entity_poly.entity_id
_entity_poly.type
_entity_poly.pdbx_seq_one_letter_code
_entity_poly.pdbx_strand_id
1 'polypeptide(L)'
;MQTLIKQIRSHLNMSQTELAEHLNVTFATVNRWENDRAIPNKLAQTRLYEICKEGAVPVYDLTLSKIKKTAESISLPAGRVLLYHGSKSGVEGKIEPKSRPQCDFGKGFYMGTEASQAITLICDYDKSKLYIVSVDLTDLDVVEVPADIEWAMLVAYHRGRMEKINGTPFYEKYRDLAKNKDLVIGSIANDRMFYVIDNFFIGNITDAALVGSLSALQLGKQYVAVTQKGCDAVKIETEIELSYLERLFMKEVAEENRAKGVSLAGEICRNYRREGLFFDEILDKARNGGA
;
A
#
# COMPACT_ATOMS: atom_id res chain seq x y z
N MET A 1 -0.14 13.26 17.31
CA MET A 1 -0.76 14.59 16.99
C MET A 1 0.06 15.77 17.52
N GLN A 2 0.52 15.74 18.75
CA GLN A 2 1.32 16.81 19.40
C GLN A 2 2.47 17.35 18.54
N THR A 3 3.40 16.47 18.14
CA THR A 3 4.58 16.88 17.32
C THR A 3 4.14 17.47 15.98
N LEU A 4 3.08 16.94 15.36
CA LEU A 4 2.57 17.44 14.09
C LEU A 4 2.03 18.87 14.21
N ILE A 5 1.24 19.20 15.26
CA ILE A 5 0.72 20.55 15.45
C ILE A 5 1.85 21.57 15.62
N LYS A 6 2.88 21.22 16.41
CA LYS A 6 4.08 22.07 16.53
C LYS A 6 4.79 22.27 15.21
N GLN A 7 4.94 21.22 14.40
CA GLN A 7 5.57 21.30 13.09
C GLN A 7 4.76 22.14 12.11
N ILE A 8 3.43 21.98 12.09
CA ILE A 8 2.51 22.81 11.29
C ILE A 8 2.69 24.28 11.66
N ARG A 9 2.57 24.61 12.94
CA ARG A 9 2.72 25.98 13.43
C ARG A 9 4.09 26.58 13.09
N SER A 10 5.15 25.81 13.28
CA SER A 10 6.51 26.27 12.93
C SER A 10 6.65 26.50 11.42
N HIS A 11 6.05 25.66 10.58
CA HIS A 11 6.08 25.83 9.12
C HIS A 11 5.34 27.09 8.69
N LEU A 12 4.24 27.40 9.36
CA LEU A 12 3.44 28.62 9.12
C LEU A 12 4.07 29.88 9.75
N ASN A 13 5.18 29.76 10.49
CA ASN A 13 5.81 30.82 11.26
C ASN A 13 4.85 31.52 12.25
N MET A 14 3.90 30.79 12.82
CA MET A 14 2.91 31.29 13.76
C MET A 14 3.31 31.03 15.20
N SER A 15 2.97 31.95 16.10
CA SER A 15 2.93 31.72 17.54
C SER A 15 1.73 30.84 17.92
N GLN A 16 1.69 30.28 19.12
CA GLN A 16 0.51 29.53 19.60
C GLN A 16 -0.74 30.43 19.67
N THR A 17 -0.59 31.70 19.92
CA THR A 17 -1.70 32.68 19.95
C THR A 17 -2.26 32.90 18.55
N GLU A 18 -1.42 33.15 17.56
CA GLU A 18 -1.86 33.33 16.16
C GLU A 18 -2.53 32.08 15.62
N LEU A 19 -1.99 30.89 15.88
CA LEU A 19 -2.66 29.65 15.48
C LEU A 19 -4.02 29.49 16.18
N ALA A 20 -4.13 29.87 17.45
CA ALA A 20 -5.38 29.82 18.20
C ALA A 20 -6.44 30.77 17.59
N GLU A 21 -6.06 31.99 17.21
CA GLU A 21 -6.92 32.95 16.53
C GLU A 21 -7.43 32.40 15.18
N HIS A 22 -6.54 31.86 14.34
CA HIS A 22 -6.91 31.27 13.04
C HIS A 22 -7.88 30.09 13.20
N LEU A 23 -7.74 29.30 14.27
CA LEU A 23 -8.60 28.16 14.55
C LEU A 23 -9.86 28.53 15.34
N ASN A 24 -10.00 29.79 15.75
CA ASN A 24 -11.07 30.27 16.63
C ASN A 24 -11.18 29.45 17.94
N VAL A 25 -10.03 29.24 18.57
CA VAL A 25 -9.89 28.59 19.88
C VAL A 25 -9.04 29.44 20.81
N THR A 26 -8.88 29.04 22.08
CA THR A 26 -8.01 29.75 23.01
C THR A 26 -6.55 29.30 22.89
N PHE A 27 -5.61 30.19 23.25
CA PHE A 27 -4.20 29.82 23.42
C PHE A 27 -4.02 28.57 24.30
N ALA A 28 -4.76 28.51 25.42
CA ALA A 28 -4.71 27.35 26.32
C ALA A 28 -5.11 26.04 25.60
N THR A 29 -6.01 26.10 24.63
CA THR A 29 -6.43 24.94 23.83
C THR A 29 -5.28 24.46 22.94
N VAL A 30 -4.63 25.34 22.19
CA VAL A 30 -3.47 25.00 21.35
C VAL A 30 -2.32 24.48 22.20
N ASN A 31 -2.04 25.15 23.34
CA ASN A 31 -1.02 24.69 24.27
C ASN A 31 -1.27 23.27 24.80
N ARG A 32 -2.53 22.93 25.12
CA ARG A 32 -2.90 21.58 25.55
C ARG A 32 -2.68 20.54 24.44
N TRP A 33 -2.98 20.87 23.19
CA TRP A 33 -2.73 19.99 22.03
C TRP A 33 -1.24 19.77 21.80
N GLU A 34 -0.43 20.82 21.90
CA GLU A 34 1.02 20.74 21.72
C GLU A 34 1.77 20.08 22.89
N ASN A 35 1.11 19.86 24.02
CA ASN A 35 1.67 19.18 25.20
C ASN A 35 0.96 17.84 25.50
N ASP A 36 0.27 17.27 24.51
CA ASP A 36 -0.40 15.96 24.56
C ASP A 36 -1.43 15.82 25.69
N ARG A 37 -2.02 16.94 26.12
CA ARG A 37 -3.05 17.00 27.15
C ARG A 37 -4.46 16.98 26.58
N ALA A 38 -4.62 17.09 25.28
CA ALA A 38 -5.85 17.01 24.54
C ALA A 38 -5.57 16.76 23.04
N ILE A 39 -6.55 16.22 22.33
CA ILE A 39 -6.53 16.03 20.89
C ILE A 39 -7.54 16.98 20.26
N PRO A 40 -7.21 17.69 19.15
CA PRO A 40 -8.18 18.49 18.42
C PRO A 40 -9.37 17.63 17.98
N ASN A 41 -10.58 18.15 18.15
CA ASN A 41 -11.76 17.50 17.62
C ASN A 41 -11.80 17.56 16.08
N LYS A 42 -12.73 16.84 15.45
CA LYS A 42 -12.83 16.74 14.00
C LYS A 42 -12.96 18.09 13.31
N LEU A 43 -13.74 19.02 13.89
CA LEU A 43 -13.90 20.38 13.35
C LEU A 43 -12.60 21.17 13.36
N ALA A 44 -11.87 21.14 14.48
CA ALA A 44 -10.56 21.79 14.60
C ALA A 44 -9.54 21.19 13.61
N GLN A 45 -9.56 19.87 13.41
CA GLN A 45 -8.69 19.21 12.42
C GLN A 45 -9.07 19.57 10.98
N THR A 46 -10.35 19.77 10.66
CA THR A 46 -10.78 20.29 9.35
C THR A 46 -10.26 21.70 9.11
N ARG A 47 -10.35 22.59 10.11
CA ARG A 47 -9.78 23.95 9.99
C ARG A 47 -8.26 23.93 9.87
N LEU A 48 -7.57 23.06 10.63
CA LEU A 48 -6.13 22.83 10.45
C LEU A 48 -5.80 22.38 9.03
N TYR A 49 -6.61 21.52 8.43
CA TYR A 49 -6.42 21.10 7.05
C TYR A 49 -6.50 22.28 6.08
N GLU A 50 -7.51 23.16 6.21
CA GLU A 50 -7.66 24.34 5.37
C GLU A 50 -6.44 25.28 5.49
N ILE A 51 -6.02 25.60 6.71
CA ILE A 51 -4.84 26.44 6.98
C ILE A 51 -3.56 25.81 6.41
N CYS A 52 -3.39 24.51 6.57
CA CYS A 52 -2.24 23.79 6.01
C CYS A 52 -2.23 23.82 4.48
N LYS A 53 -3.39 23.75 3.82
CA LYS A 53 -3.52 23.87 2.36
C LYS A 53 -3.13 25.27 1.89
N GLU A 54 -3.66 26.32 2.53
CA GLU A 54 -3.33 27.72 2.22
C GLU A 54 -1.84 28.02 2.42
N GLY A 55 -1.26 27.52 3.51
CA GLY A 55 0.15 27.69 3.86
C GLY A 55 1.11 26.69 3.20
N ALA A 56 0.63 25.83 2.31
CA ALA A 56 1.41 24.77 1.65
C ALA A 56 2.23 23.90 2.62
N VAL A 57 1.68 23.58 3.80
CA VAL A 57 2.35 22.75 4.81
C VAL A 57 2.44 21.32 4.33
N PRO A 58 3.61 20.67 4.25
CA PRO A 58 3.80 19.32 3.73
C PRO A 58 3.40 18.24 4.76
N VAL A 59 2.12 18.24 5.18
CA VAL A 59 1.61 17.33 6.24
C VAL A 59 1.82 15.86 5.87
N TYR A 60 1.68 15.53 4.59
CA TYR A 60 1.94 14.18 4.08
C TYR A 60 3.39 13.73 4.38
N ASP A 61 4.37 14.56 3.99
CA ASP A 61 5.79 14.23 4.17
C ASP A 61 6.18 14.23 5.65
N LEU A 62 5.62 15.15 6.45
CA LEU A 62 5.81 15.17 7.90
C LEU A 62 5.30 13.87 8.55
N THR A 63 4.15 13.38 8.11
CA THR A 63 3.57 12.12 8.62
C THR A 63 4.43 10.92 8.22
N LEU A 64 4.82 10.81 6.96
CA LEU A 64 5.71 9.73 6.50
C LEU A 64 7.07 9.77 7.21
N SER A 65 7.65 10.95 7.39
CA SER A 65 8.91 11.13 8.12
C SER A 65 8.81 10.65 9.58
N LYS A 66 7.69 10.94 10.25
CA LYS A 66 7.42 10.44 11.60
C LYS A 66 7.35 8.91 11.62
N ILE A 67 6.62 8.30 10.69
CA ILE A 67 6.49 6.85 10.58
C ILE A 67 7.85 6.20 10.32
N LYS A 68 8.64 6.76 9.39
CA LYS A 68 9.98 6.29 9.06
C LYS A 68 10.91 6.35 10.27
N LYS A 69 10.95 7.47 11.00
CA LYS A 69 11.74 7.59 12.24
C LYS A 69 11.33 6.56 13.29
N THR A 70 10.02 6.27 13.42
CA THR A 70 9.54 5.22 14.32
C THR A 70 10.05 3.85 13.88
N ALA A 71 9.99 3.55 12.58
CA ALA A 71 10.51 2.30 12.03
C ALA A 71 12.03 2.14 12.23
N GLU A 72 12.80 3.19 11.97
CA GLU A 72 14.25 3.23 12.16
C GLU A 72 14.68 3.06 13.63
N SER A 73 13.82 3.40 14.58
CA SER A 73 14.10 3.19 16.01
C SER A 73 13.92 1.76 16.48
N ILE A 74 13.33 0.88 15.65
CA ILE A 74 13.10 -0.53 15.99
C ILE A 74 14.35 -1.34 15.68
N SER A 75 14.94 -1.92 16.71
CA SER A 75 16.06 -2.86 16.54
C SER A 75 15.53 -4.27 16.28
N LEU A 76 15.86 -4.83 15.11
CA LEU A 76 15.44 -6.16 14.72
C LEU A 76 16.56 -7.20 14.92
N PRO A 77 16.23 -8.40 15.39
CA PRO A 77 17.12 -9.55 15.31
C PRO A 77 17.49 -9.88 13.86
N ALA A 78 18.62 -10.57 13.67
CA ALA A 78 19.00 -11.09 12.35
C ALA A 78 17.90 -12.02 11.78
N GLY A 79 17.71 -12.00 10.45
CA GLY A 79 16.70 -12.81 9.77
C GLY A 79 15.29 -12.20 9.73
N ARG A 80 15.05 -11.07 10.41
CA ARG A 80 13.77 -10.38 10.37
C ARG A 80 13.77 -9.19 9.41
N VAL A 81 12.64 -8.99 8.73
CA VAL A 81 12.41 -7.87 7.81
C VAL A 81 11.32 -6.98 8.37
N LEU A 82 11.54 -5.66 8.34
CA LEU A 82 10.54 -4.66 8.76
C LEU A 82 9.60 -4.33 7.61
N LEU A 83 8.30 -4.37 7.89
CA LEU A 83 7.25 -4.15 6.90
C LEU A 83 6.10 -3.32 7.51
N TYR A 84 5.17 -2.90 6.67
CA TYR A 84 3.98 -2.14 7.06
C TYR A 84 2.70 -2.90 6.72
N HIS A 85 1.73 -2.86 7.62
CA HIS A 85 0.39 -3.43 7.41
C HIS A 85 -0.67 -2.38 7.73
N GLY A 86 -1.60 -2.18 6.80
CA GLY A 86 -2.77 -1.32 7.00
C GLY A 86 -4.02 -2.13 7.31
N SER A 87 -4.67 -1.87 8.43
CA SER A 87 -5.95 -2.50 8.80
C SER A 87 -7.06 -1.47 8.90
N LYS A 88 -8.23 -1.78 8.32
CA LYS A 88 -9.40 -0.90 8.32
C LYS A 88 -10.07 -0.77 9.68
N SER A 89 -9.91 -1.77 10.55
CA SER A 89 -10.57 -1.85 11.86
C SER A 89 -9.64 -2.24 13.01
N GLY A 90 -8.34 -2.39 12.74
CA GLY A 90 -7.36 -2.94 13.66
C GLY A 90 -7.13 -4.44 13.45
N VAL A 91 -6.05 -4.96 14.07
CA VAL A 91 -5.73 -6.39 14.15
C VAL A 91 -6.05 -6.85 15.56
N GLU A 92 -7.03 -7.74 15.69
CA GLU A 92 -7.45 -8.31 16.96
C GLU A 92 -7.10 -9.79 17.02
N GLY A 93 -6.54 -10.22 18.15
CA GLY A 93 -6.17 -11.61 18.39
C GLY A 93 -5.00 -12.11 17.55
N LYS A 94 -5.11 -13.35 17.08
CA LYS A 94 -4.06 -14.02 16.30
C LYS A 94 -4.04 -13.51 14.86
N ILE A 95 -2.84 -13.29 14.32
CA ILE A 95 -2.65 -12.98 12.89
C ILE A 95 -2.97 -14.25 12.09
N GLU A 96 -3.83 -14.10 11.08
CA GLU A 96 -4.28 -15.20 10.24
C GLU A 96 -4.39 -14.77 8.76
N PRO A 97 -4.32 -15.72 7.80
CA PRO A 97 -4.43 -15.41 6.38
C PRO A 97 -5.92 -15.18 6.00
N LYS A 98 -6.49 -14.03 6.42
CA LYS A 98 -7.94 -13.73 6.33
C LYS A 98 -8.34 -12.81 5.19
N SER A 99 -7.43 -12.39 4.30
CA SER A 99 -7.83 -11.53 3.19
C SER A 99 -8.79 -12.23 2.23
N ARG A 100 -9.39 -11.43 1.32
CA ARG A 100 -10.26 -11.99 0.27
C ARG A 100 -9.48 -12.91 -0.66
N PRO A 101 -10.10 -13.99 -1.19
CA PRO A 101 -9.43 -14.89 -2.14
C PRO A 101 -8.95 -14.20 -3.43
N GLN A 102 -9.65 -13.11 -3.84
CA GLN A 102 -9.36 -12.36 -5.06
C GLN A 102 -8.32 -11.24 -4.87
N CYS A 103 -7.55 -11.26 -3.79
CA CYS A 103 -6.38 -10.40 -3.66
C CYS A 103 -5.26 -10.90 -4.58
N ASP A 104 -4.23 -10.08 -4.82
CA ASP A 104 -3.19 -10.33 -5.83
C ASP A 104 -2.48 -11.68 -5.70
N PHE A 105 -2.28 -12.15 -4.47
CA PHE A 105 -1.69 -13.47 -4.16
C PHE A 105 -2.65 -14.35 -3.33
N GLY A 106 -3.96 -14.15 -3.53
CA GLY A 106 -5.00 -14.92 -2.86
C GLY A 106 -5.19 -14.55 -1.39
N LYS A 107 -5.64 -15.53 -0.59
CA LYS A 107 -5.81 -15.35 0.85
C LYS A 107 -4.46 -15.24 1.55
N GLY A 108 -4.31 -14.23 2.43
CA GLY A 108 -3.10 -14.07 3.19
C GLY A 108 -3.17 -12.90 4.18
N PHE A 109 -2.09 -12.69 4.92
CA PHE A 109 -1.84 -11.49 5.68
C PHE A 109 -0.86 -10.64 4.90
N TYR A 110 -1.31 -9.49 4.40
CA TYR A 110 -0.60 -8.63 3.47
C TYR A 110 0.23 -7.58 4.20
N MET A 111 1.51 -7.48 3.84
CA MET A 111 2.46 -6.50 4.37
C MET A 111 3.24 -5.90 3.20
N GLY A 112 3.68 -4.66 3.31
CA GLY A 112 4.43 -3.99 2.25
C GLY A 112 5.69 -3.31 2.75
N THR A 113 6.64 -3.05 1.84
CA THR A 113 7.86 -2.31 2.16
C THR A 113 7.62 -0.81 2.31
N GLU A 114 6.50 -0.31 1.78
CA GLU A 114 6.19 1.12 1.73
C GLU A 114 5.01 1.50 2.64
N ALA A 115 5.27 2.34 3.65
CA ALA A 115 4.23 2.82 4.56
C ALA A 115 3.12 3.59 3.83
N SER A 116 3.48 4.39 2.82
CA SER A 116 2.55 5.17 2.01
C SER A 116 1.46 4.32 1.36
N GLN A 117 1.81 3.11 0.93
CA GLN A 117 0.86 2.19 0.30
C GLN A 117 -0.08 1.55 1.31
N ALA A 118 0.44 1.13 2.46
CA ALA A 118 -0.40 0.62 3.55
C ALA A 118 -1.42 1.69 4.00
N ILE A 119 -1.00 2.96 4.08
CA ILE A 119 -1.85 4.09 4.46
C ILE A 119 -2.92 4.36 3.41
N THR A 120 -2.58 4.35 2.13
CA THR A 120 -3.55 4.57 1.02
C THR A 120 -4.73 3.60 1.10
N LEU A 121 -4.51 2.36 1.53
CA LEU A 121 -5.57 1.36 1.69
C LEU A 121 -6.52 1.63 2.85
N ILE A 122 -6.13 2.47 3.80
CA ILE A 122 -6.84 2.65 5.07
C ILE A 122 -7.27 4.08 5.36
N CYS A 123 -6.81 5.09 4.61
CA CYS A 123 -7.05 6.50 4.90
C CYS A 123 -8.53 6.91 4.89
N ASP A 124 -9.39 6.16 4.20
CA ASP A 124 -10.84 6.39 4.17
C ASP A 124 -11.60 5.86 5.41
N TYR A 125 -10.96 5.11 6.29
CA TYR A 125 -11.62 4.43 7.41
C TYR A 125 -11.27 5.10 8.74
N ASP A 126 -12.29 5.50 9.50
CA ASP A 126 -12.11 6.22 10.78
C ASP A 126 -11.43 5.39 11.88
N LYS A 127 -11.61 4.07 11.85
CA LYS A 127 -11.02 3.13 12.83
C LYS A 127 -9.76 2.44 12.31
N SER A 128 -9.21 2.96 11.23
CA SER A 128 -8.04 2.35 10.61
C SER A 128 -6.78 2.52 11.45
N LYS A 129 -5.90 1.53 11.35
CA LYS A 129 -4.61 1.49 12.03
C LYS A 129 -3.51 1.06 11.08
N LEU A 130 -2.38 1.74 11.15
CA LEU A 130 -1.15 1.34 10.51
C LEU A 130 -0.30 0.58 11.52
N TYR A 131 0.22 -0.56 11.12
CA TYR A 131 1.15 -1.36 11.92
C TYR A 131 2.53 -1.37 11.27
N ILE A 132 3.56 -1.19 12.09
CA ILE A 132 4.91 -1.58 11.76
C ILE A 132 5.04 -3.02 12.28
N VAL A 133 5.36 -3.93 11.38
CA VAL A 133 5.48 -5.35 11.69
C VAL A 133 6.86 -5.86 11.29
N SER A 134 7.31 -6.94 11.91
CA SER A 134 8.49 -7.67 11.45
C SER A 134 8.13 -9.11 11.14
N VAL A 135 8.79 -9.68 10.13
CA VAL A 135 8.61 -11.08 9.72
C VAL A 135 9.94 -11.79 9.86
N ASP A 136 9.96 -12.93 10.53
CA ASP A 136 11.09 -13.83 10.58
C ASP A 136 11.08 -14.74 9.35
N LEU A 137 12.13 -14.66 8.54
CA LEU A 137 12.23 -15.42 7.29
C LEU A 137 12.99 -16.74 7.45
N THR A 138 13.59 -17.00 8.63
CA THR A 138 14.59 -18.05 8.82
C THR A 138 14.06 -19.46 8.49
N ASP A 139 12.85 -19.77 8.93
CA ASP A 139 12.26 -21.11 8.80
C ASP A 139 11.07 -21.16 7.84
N LEU A 140 10.88 -20.13 6.99
CA LEU A 140 9.77 -20.04 6.08
C LEU A 140 10.12 -20.57 4.68
N ASP A 141 9.20 -21.33 4.10
CA ASP A 141 9.22 -21.64 2.68
C ASP A 141 8.73 -20.41 1.89
N VAL A 142 9.69 -19.70 1.26
CA VAL A 142 9.41 -18.44 0.55
C VAL A 142 9.45 -18.66 -0.95
N VAL A 143 8.55 -17.98 -1.68
CA VAL A 143 8.65 -17.78 -3.12
C VAL A 143 8.65 -16.28 -3.42
N GLU A 144 9.60 -15.83 -4.23
CA GLU A 144 9.62 -14.48 -4.75
C GLU A 144 9.26 -14.50 -6.25
N VAL A 145 8.24 -13.72 -6.61
CA VAL A 145 7.74 -13.60 -7.97
C VAL A 145 8.38 -12.37 -8.61
N PRO A 146 9.11 -12.52 -9.74
CA PRO A 146 9.75 -11.40 -10.41
C PRO A 146 8.71 -10.38 -10.91
N ALA A 147 9.15 -9.11 -11.00
CA ALA A 147 8.30 -8.00 -11.44
C ALA A 147 8.16 -7.98 -12.98
N ASP A 148 7.58 -9.02 -13.54
CA ASP A 148 7.40 -9.24 -14.98
C ASP A 148 6.03 -9.87 -15.28
N ILE A 149 5.90 -10.53 -16.42
CA ILE A 149 4.67 -11.19 -16.85
C ILE A 149 4.24 -12.31 -15.87
N GLU A 150 5.17 -12.98 -15.19
CA GLU A 150 4.87 -14.03 -14.21
C GLU A 150 4.04 -13.47 -13.04
N TRP A 151 4.41 -12.27 -12.55
CA TRP A 151 3.63 -11.58 -11.54
C TRP A 151 2.21 -11.26 -12.02
N ALA A 152 2.08 -10.74 -13.26
CA ALA A 152 0.77 -10.40 -13.82
C ALA A 152 -0.12 -11.62 -13.99
N MET A 153 0.44 -12.76 -14.43
CA MET A 153 -0.30 -14.00 -14.58
C MET A 153 -0.71 -14.59 -13.22
N LEU A 154 0.13 -14.49 -12.19
CA LEU A 154 -0.25 -14.89 -10.83
C LEU A 154 -1.42 -14.05 -10.32
N VAL A 155 -1.37 -12.74 -10.51
CA VAL A 155 -2.47 -11.83 -10.18
C VAL A 155 -3.73 -12.20 -10.98
N ALA A 156 -3.60 -12.48 -12.28
CA ALA A 156 -4.70 -12.91 -13.14
C ALA A 156 -5.36 -14.20 -12.63
N TYR A 157 -4.55 -15.18 -12.21
CA TYR A 157 -5.03 -16.42 -11.61
C TYR A 157 -5.88 -16.14 -10.37
N HIS A 158 -5.35 -15.44 -9.39
CA HIS A 158 -6.06 -15.17 -8.14
C HIS A 158 -7.31 -14.28 -8.32
N ARG A 159 -7.32 -13.41 -9.33
CA ARG A 159 -8.49 -12.59 -9.68
C ARG A 159 -9.51 -13.31 -10.58
N GLY A 160 -9.32 -14.61 -10.86
CA GLY A 160 -10.25 -15.43 -11.67
C GLY A 160 -10.29 -15.04 -13.14
N ARG A 161 -9.22 -14.41 -13.68
CA ARG A 161 -9.15 -13.98 -15.08
C ARG A 161 -8.72 -15.10 -16.04
N MET A 162 -8.28 -16.23 -15.51
CA MET A 162 -7.74 -17.37 -16.29
C MET A 162 -8.69 -18.58 -16.35
N GLU A 163 -9.91 -18.48 -15.87
CA GLU A 163 -10.85 -19.61 -15.78
C GLU A 163 -11.13 -20.31 -17.13
N LYS A 164 -11.08 -19.57 -18.24
CA LYS A 164 -11.29 -20.14 -19.60
C LYS A 164 -10.21 -21.12 -20.03
N ILE A 165 -9.07 -21.17 -19.37
CA ILE A 165 -7.97 -22.12 -19.60
C ILE A 165 -7.75 -23.07 -18.42
N ASN A 166 -8.73 -23.20 -17.53
CA ASN A 166 -8.66 -24.11 -16.39
C ASN A 166 -8.35 -25.55 -16.88
N GLY A 167 -7.46 -26.24 -16.16
CA GLY A 167 -7.01 -27.59 -16.50
C GLY A 167 -5.86 -27.64 -17.51
N THR A 168 -5.36 -26.50 -18.01
CA THR A 168 -4.13 -26.47 -18.82
C THR A 168 -2.90 -26.46 -17.93
N PRO A 169 -1.72 -26.94 -18.37
CA PRO A 169 -0.47 -26.84 -17.63
C PRO A 169 -0.11 -25.39 -17.26
N PHE A 170 -0.45 -24.43 -18.11
CA PHE A 170 -0.24 -23.01 -17.86
C PHE A 170 -1.07 -22.49 -16.66
N TYR A 171 -2.36 -22.87 -16.59
CA TYR A 171 -3.20 -22.53 -15.43
C TYR A 171 -2.68 -23.17 -14.15
N GLU A 172 -2.30 -24.44 -14.23
CA GLU A 172 -1.80 -25.20 -13.08
C GLU A 172 -0.48 -24.67 -12.54
N LYS A 173 0.39 -24.12 -13.39
CA LYS A 173 1.63 -23.44 -12.99
C LYS A 173 1.34 -22.34 -11.97
N TYR A 174 0.36 -21.46 -12.21
CA TYR A 174 0.05 -20.36 -11.31
C TYR A 174 -0.80 -20.80 -10.12
N ARG A 175 -1.67 -21.80 -10.29
CA ARG A 175 -2.37 -22.43 -9.16
C ARG A 175 -1.39 -22.98 -8.13
N ASP A 176 -0.33 -23.62 -8.60
CA ASP A 176 0.60 -24.36 -7.76
C ASP A 176 1.83 -23.51 -7.37
N LEU A 177 1.97 -22.28 -7.85
CA LEU A 177 3.14 -21.43 -7.59
C LEU A 177 3.35 -21.16 -6.10
N ALA A 178 2.29 -20.91 -5.35
CA ALA A 178 2.33 -20.69 -3.90
C ALA A 178 2.08 -21.97 -3.08
N LYS A 179 1.96 -23.14 -3.74
CA LYS A 179 1.73 -24.42 -3.07
C LYS A 179 2.91 -24.78 -2.17
N ASN A 180 2.64 -25.16 -0.92
CA ASN A 180 3.64 -25.46 0.10
C ASN A 180 4.58 -24.28 0.43
N LYS A 181 4.16 -23.05 0.14
CA LYS A 181 4.87 -21.85 0.56
C LYS A 181 4.18 -21.21 1.76
N ASP A 182 4.98 -20.66 2.65
CA ASP A 182 4.50 -19.93 3.82
C ASP A 182 4.36 -18.45 3.50
N LEU A 183 5.23 -17.93 2.60
CA LEU A 183 5.28 -16.53 2.24
C LEU A 183 5.48 -16.36 0.72
N VAL A 184 4.68 -15.46 0.15
CA VAL A 184 4.81 -15.03 -1.25
C VAL A 184 5.27 -13.58 -1.26
N ILE A 185 6.34 -13.28 -2.01
CA ILE A 185 6.90 -11.94 -2.18
C ILE A 185 6.73 -11.53 -3.64
N GLY A 186 6.32 -10.30 -3.90
CA GLY A 186 6.23 -9.77 -5.26
C GLY A 186 5.94 -8.29 -5.27
N SER A 187 5.81 -7.72 -6.46
CA SER A 187 5.49 -6.29 -6.61
C SER A 187 4.12 -5.95 -6.05
N ILE A 188 3.97 -4.74 -5.51
CA ILE A 188 2.68 -4.23 -5.06
C ILE A 188 1.90 -3.69 -6.27
N ALA A 189 0.66 -4.14 -6.45
CA ALA A 189 -0.29 -3.46 -7.31
C ALA A 189 -0.86 -2.24 -6.57
N ASN A 190 -0.20 -1.10 -6.66
CA ASN A 190 -0.75 0.14 -6.13
C ASN A 190 -1.85 0.71 -7.03
N ASP A 191 -2.51 1.78 -6.61
CA ASP A 191 -3.58 2.43 -7.36
C ASP A 191 -3.20 2.79 -8.82
N ARG A 192 -1.91 3.06 -9.07
CA ARG A 192 -1.39 3.35 -10.41
C ARG A 192 -1.37 2.11 -11.30
N MET A 193 -1.02 0.96 -10.71
CA MET A 193 -0.99 -0.32 -11.42
C MET A 193 -2.36 -0.93 -11.64
N PHE A 194 -3.36 -0.62 -10.82
CA PHE A 194 -4.72 -1.15 -11.03
C PHE A 194 -5.23 -0.82 -12.44
N TYR A 195 -5.06 0.42 -12.88
CA TYR A 195 -5.45 0.81 -14.23
C TYR A 195 -4.72 0.01 -15.31
N VAL A 196 -3.41 -0.18 -15.17
CA VAL A 196 -2.58 -0.93 -16.13
C VAL A 196 -2.99 -2.41 -16.17
N ILE A 197 -3.12 -3.03 -15.01
CA ILE A 197 -3.49 -4.45 -14.88
C ILE A 197 -4.89 -4.70 -15.46
N ASP A 198 -5.86 -3.86 -15.13
CA ASP A 198 -7.21 -4.03 -15.65
C ASP A 198 -7.26 -3.84 -17.16
N ASN A 199 -6.53 -2.85 -17.72
CA ASN A 199 -6.41 -2.67 -19.16
C ASN A 199 -5.72 -3.86 -19.86
N PHE A 200 -4.76 -4.50 -19.23
CA PHE A 200 -4.14 -5.72 -19.74
C PHE A 200 -5.15 -6.88 -19.77
N PHE A 201 -5.88 -7.11 -18.69
CA PHE A 201 -6.85 -8.21 -18.62
C PHE A 201 -8.05 -8.06 -19.56
N ILE A 202 -8.42 -6.84 -19.93
CA ILE A 202 -9.48 -6.58 -20.92
C ILE A 202 -8.94 -6.45 -22.36
N GLY A 203 -7.64 -6.67 -22.57
CA GLY A 203 -7.02 -6.68 -23.88
C GLY A 203 -6.78 -5.31 -24.52
N ASN A 204 -6.69 -4.25 -23.72
CA ASN A 204 -6.41 -2.90 -24.21
C ASN A 204 -4.92 -2.63 -24.36
N ILE A 205 -4.07 -3.34 -23.64
CA ILE A 205 -2.61 -3.22 -23.68
C ILE A 205 -1.95 -4.59 -23.74
N THR A 206 -0.71 -4.62 -24.22
CA THR A 206 0.11 -5.84 -24.32
C THR A 206 0.89 -6.11 -23.03
N ASP A 207 1.45 -7.31 -22.92
CA ASP A 207 2.39 -7.68 -21.84
C ASP A 207 3.64 -6.80 -21.83
N ALA A 208 4.17 -6.38 -22.98
CA ALA A 208 5.29 -5.46 -23.05
C ALA A 208 4.94 -4.10 -22.43
N ALA A 209 3.75 -3.57 -22.67
CA ALA A 209 3.27 -2.33 -22.05
C ALA A 209 3.08 -2.48 -20.55
N LEU A 210 2.57 -3.64 -20.10
CA LEU A 210 2.41 -3.95 -18.68
C LEU A 210 3.78 -3.99 -17.98
N VAL A 211 4.76 -4.76 -18.50
CA VAL A 211 6.10 -4.90 -17.91
C VAL A 211 6.84 -3.56 -17.92
N GLY A 212 6.74 -2.79 -19.01
CA GLY A 212 7.29 -1.42 -19.07
C GLY A 212 6.71 -0.51 -17.99
N SER A 213 5.39 -0.64 -17.71
CA SER A 213 4.72 0.11 -16.63
C SER A 213 5.18 -0.32 -15.23
N LEU A 214 5.36 -1.62 -14.99
CA LEU A 214 5.90 -2.16 -13.74
C LEU A 214 7.29 -1.58 -13.44
N SER A 215 8.17 -1.58 -14.45
CA SER A 215 9.53 -1.06 -14.33
C SER A 215 9.57 0.45 -14.07
N ALA A 216 8.72 1.22 -14.74
CA ALA A 216 8.68 2.67 -14.62
C ALA A 216 8.11 3.17 -13.28
N LEU A 217 7.20 2.41 -12.67
CA LEU A 217 6.52 2.84 -11.45
C LEU A 217 7.32 2.55 -10.17
N GLN A 218 8.41 1.80 -10.24
CA GLN A 218 9.28 1.44 -9.10
C GLN A 218 8.46 1.06 -7.85
N LEU A 219 7.59 0.09 -8.01
CA LEU A 219 6.69 -0.35 -6.94
C LEU A 219 7.49 -1.03 -5.83
N GLY A 220 7.13 -0.77 -4.57
CA GLY A 220 7.63 -1.54 -3.45
C GLY A 220 7.23 -3.02 -3.54
N LYS A 221 7.73 -3.83 -2.65
CA LYS A 221 7.38 -5.25 -2.54
C LYS A 221 6.28 -5.46 -1.52
N GLN A 222 5.37 -6.40 -1.81
CA GLN A 222 4.46 -6.97 -0.83
C GLN A 222 4.94 -8.35 -0.39
N TYR A 223 4.76 -8.61 0.88
CA TYR A 223 5.02 -9.88 1.56
C TYR A 223 3.69 -10.41 2.05
N VAL A 224 3.30 -11.57 1.60
CA VAL A 224 1.99 -12.14 1.93
C VAL A 224 2.17 -13.47 2.62
N ALA A 225 1.85 -13.52 3.91
CA ALA A 225 1.83 -14.76 4.67
C ALA A 225 0.56 -15.54 4.31
N VAL A 226 0.72 -16.66 3.60
CA VAL A 226 -0.38 -17.44 3.02
C VAL A 226 -0.75 -18.66 3.85
N THR A 227 0.08 -19.03 4.82
CA THR A 227 -0.18 -20.09 5.79
C THR A 227 -0.22 -19.55 7.22
N GLN A 228 -0.72 -20.35 8.15
CA GLN A 228 -0.66 -20.00 9.57
C GLN A 228 0.79 -19.92 10.07
N LYS A 229 1.68 -20.81 9.60
CA LYS A 229 3.12 -20.75 9.92
C LYS A 229 3.74 -19.43 9.49
N GLY A 230 3.42 -18.95 8.26
CA GLY A 230 3.83 -17.63 7.80
C GLY A 230 3.28 -16.49 8.64
N CYS A 231 2.02 -16.58 9.07
CA CYS A 231 1.40 -15.60 9.97
C CYS A 231 2.01 -15.62 11.38
N ASP A 232 2.37 -16.79 11.91
CA ASP A 232 2.97 -16.94 13.24
C ASP A 232 4.40 -16.37 13.29
N ALA A 233 5.08 -16.24 12.14
CA ALA A 233 6.37 -15.57 12.01
C ALA A 233 6.28 -14.03 12.04
N VAL A 234 5.08 -13.46 11.92
CA VAL A 234 4.82 -12.02 11.95
C VAL A 234 4.69 -11.54 13.39
N LYS A 235 5.39 -10.45 13.72
CA LYS A 235 5.26 -9.77 15.01
C LYS A 235 4.86 -8.31 14.78
N ILE A 236 3.86 -7.84 15.51
CA ILE A 236 3.53 -6.42 15.57
C ILE A 236 4.55 -5.73 16.46
N GLU A 237 5.32 -4.81 15.89
CA GLU A 237 6.32 -4.02 16.62
C GLU A 237 5.71 -2.72 17.17
N THR A 238 4.88 -2.07 16.37
CA THR A 238 4.23 -0.80 16.76
C THR A 238 2.91 -0.61 16.04
N GLU A 239 1.91 -0.09 16.75
CA GLU A 239 0.65 0.39 16.20
C GLU A 239 0.70 1.93 16.08
N ILE A 240 0.25 2.46 14.95
CA ILE A 240 0.19 3.90 14.66
C ILE A 240 -1.24 4.25 14.27
N GLU A 241 -1.85 5.14 15.04
CA GLU A 241 -3.13 5.75 14.68
C GLU A 241 -2.87 7.03 13.88
N LEU A 242 -3.51 7.14 12.73
CA LEU A 242 -3.51 8.36 11.94
C LEU A 242 -4.66 9.25 12.40
N SER A 243 -4.35 10.49 12.71
CA SER A 243 -5.36 11.50 13.01
C SER A 243 -6.23 11.77 11.79
N TYR A 244 -7.39 12.38 12.01
CA TYR A 244 -8.29 12.78 10.93
C TYR A 244 -7.59 13.72 9.93
N LEU A 245 -6.79 14.68 10.43
CA LEU A 245 -5.97 15.57 9.63
C LEU A 245 -4.98 14.81 8.74
N GLU A 246 -4.22 13.87 9.29
CA GLU A 246 -3.26 13.07 8.53
C GLU A 246 -3.96 12.28 7.43
N ARG A 247 -5.12 11.68 7.74
CA ARG A 247 -5.91 10.92 6.74
C ARG A 247 -6.42 11.79 5.58
N LEU A 248 -6.84 13.04 5.83
CA LEU A 248 -7.26 13.95 4.77
C LEU A 248 -6.14 14.18 3.76
N PHE A 249 -4.93 14.49 4.22
CA PHE A 249 -3.78 14.68 3.34
C PHE A 249 -3.35 13.38 2.62
N MET A 250 -3.42 12.24 3.31
CA MET A 250 -3.12 10.94 2.68
C MET A 250 -4.09 10.61 1.56
N LYS A 251 -5.39 10.90 1.75
CA LYS A 251 -6.43 10.71 0.74
C LYS A 251 -6.18 11.58 -0.50
N GLU A 252 -5.89 12.85 -0.30
CA GLU A 252 -5.59 13.79 -1.39
C GLU A 252 -4.40 13.31 -2.23
N VAL A 253 -3.28 12.95 -1.56
CA VAL A 253 -2.10 12.42 -2.26
C VAL A 253 -2.39 11.09 -2.96
N ALA A 254 -3.23 10.23 -2.38
CA ALA A 254 -3.65 8.98 -3.04
C ALA A 254 -4.42 9.27 -4.34
N GLU A 255 -5.34 10.25 -4.32
CA GLU A 255 -6.11 10.68 -5.50
C GLU A 255 -5.20 11.29 -6.58
N GLU A 256 -4.27 12.17 -6.21
CA GLU A 256 -3.27 12.74 -7.12
C GLU A 256 -2.36 11.66 -7.73
N ASN A 257 -1.89 10.73 -6.93
CA ASN A 257 -1.05 9.62 -7.37
C ASN A 257 -1.80 8.72 -8.36
N ARG A 258 -3.09 8.47 -8.13
CA ARG A 258 -3.94 7.72 -9.06
C ARG A 258 -4.04 8.43 -10.41
N ALA A 259 -4.32 9.74 -10.43
CA ALA A 259 -4.40 10.53 -11.65
C ALA A 259 -3.08 10.55 -12.43
N LYS A 260 -1.95 10.77 -11.73
CA LYS A 260 -0.60 10.72 -12.33
C LYS A 260 -0.28 9.34 -12.91
N GLY A 261 -0.71 8.26 -12.22
CA GLY A 261 -0.52 6.88 -12.66
C GLY A 261 -1.26 6.57 -13.95
N VAL A 262 -2.50 7.02 -14.08
CA VAL A 262 -3.30 6.87 -15.31
C VAL A 262 -2.63 7.59 -16.49
N SER A 263 -2.11 8.79 -16.28
CA SER A 263 -1.40 9.55 -17.33
C SER A 263 -0.13 8.83 -17.80
N LEU A 264 0.71 8.39 -16.85
CA LEU A 264 1.95 7.65 -17.14
C LEU A 264 1.67 6.33 -17.86
N ALA A 265 0.69 5.58 -17.39
CA ALA A 265 0.29 4.32 -18.04
C ALA A 265 -0.16 4.55 -19.50
N GLY A 266 -0.93 5.62 -19.75
CA GLY A 266 -1.34 6.00 -21.10
C GLY A 266 -0.17 6.34 -22.02
N GLU A 267 0.90 6.95 -21.51
CA GLU A 267 2.12 7.22 -22.25
C GLU A 267 2.90 5.94 -22.59
N ILE A 268 3.11 5.07 -21.61
CA ILE A 268 3.80 3.79 -21.80
C ILE A 268 3.03 2.90 -22.78
N CYS A 269 1.70 2.83 -22.66
CA CYS A 269 0.88 2.06 -23.60
C CYS A 269 1.03 2.53 -25.05
N ARG A 270 1.20 3.83 -25.28
CA ARG A 270 1.49 4.37 -26.64
C ARG A 270 2.85 3.92 -27.14
N ASN A 271 3.88 3.92 -26.29
CA ASN A 271 5.24 3.54 -26.64
C ASN A 271 5.35 2.06 -27.05
N TYR A 272 4.63 1.18 -26.35
CA TYR A 272 4.66 -0.28 -26.58
C TYR A 272 3.51 -0.80 -27.45
N ARG A 273 2.75 0.07 -28.11
CA ARG A 273 1.53 -0.29 -28.86
C ARG A 273 1.67 -1.43 -29.88
N ARG A 274 2.88 -1.65 -30.39
CA ARG A 274 3.18 -2.64 -31.44
C ARG A 274 4.04 -3.80 -30.93
N GLU A 275 4.29 -3.88 -29.65
CA GLU A 275 5.18 -4.86 -29.04
C GLU A 275 4.39 -5.77 -28.10
N GLY A 276 4.80 -7.07 -28.05
CA GLY A 276 4.24 -8.04 -27.11
C GLY A 276 2.91 -8.65 -27.56
N LEU A 277 2.24 -9.30 -26.61
CA LEU A 277 0.99 -10.03 -26.80
C LEU A 277 -0.13 -9.45 -25.91
N PHE A 278 -1.35 -9.49 -26.41
CA PHE A 278 -2.54 -9.22 -25.62
C PHE A 278 -2.85 -10.40 -24.70
N PHE A 279 -3.53 -10.12 -23.60
CA PHE A 279 -3.86 -11.13 -22.60
C PHE A 279 -4.57 -12.36 -23.19
N ASP A 280 -5.56 -12.15 -24.04
CA ASP A 280 -6.28 -13.23 -24.71
C ASP A 280 -5.40 -14.06 -25.64
N GLU A 281 -4.45 -13.45 -26.34
CA GLU A 281 -3.48 -14.15 -27.20
C GLU A 281 -2.55 -15.07 -26.38
N ILE A 282 -2.14 -14.61 -25.18
CA ILE A 282 -1.36 -15.42 -24.23
C ILE A 282 -2.18 -16.64 -23.79
N LEU A 283 -3.43 -16.41 -23.41
CA LEU A 283 -4.31 -17.51 -22.97
C LEU A 283 -4.64 -18.49 -24.09
N ASP A 284 -4.83 -18.02 -25.32
CA ASP A 284 -5.07 -18.87 -26.47
C ASP A 284 -3.84 -19.71 -26.86
N LYS A 285 -2.64 -19.13 -26.78
CA LYS A 285 -1.39 -19.89 -26.92
C LYS A 285 -1.27 -20.98 -25.88
N ALA A 286 -1.50 -20.65 -24.62
CA ALA A 286 -1.47 -21.61 -23.51
C ALA A 286 -2.49 -22.75 -23.69
N ARG A 287 -3.69 -22.45 -24.20
CA ARG A 287 -4.73 -23.43 -24.49
C ARG A 287 -4.33 -24.39 -25.61
N ASN A 288 -3.62 -23.90 -26.62
CA ASN A 288 -3.19 -24.67 -27.79
C ASN A 288 -1.85 -25.40 -27.61
N GLY A 289 -1.31 -25.45 -26.40
CA GLY A 289 -0.08 -26.16 -26.06
C GLY A 289 1.22 -25.44 -26.46
N GLY A 290 1.15 -24.14 -26.77
CA GLY A 290 2.28 -23.28 -27.10
C GLY A 290 2.59 -22.33 -25.96
N ALA A 291 3.22 -22.81 -24.87
CA ALA A 291 3.77 -21.96 -23.81
C ALA A 291 5.29 -22.03 -23.80
#